data_966ad59f7843b9230aaa4c2691ae5449
#
_entry.id   966ad59f7843b9230aaa4c2691ae5449
#
_cell.length_a   1.000
_cell.length_b   1.000
_cell.length_c   1.000
_cell.angle_alpha   90.00
_cell.angle_beta   90.00
_cell.angle_gamma   90.00
#
_symmetry.space_group_name_H-M   'P 1'
#
loop_
_entity.id
_entity.type
_entity.pdbx_description
1 polymer ?
#
loop_
_entity_poly.entity_id
_entity_poly.type
_entity_poly.pdbx_seq_one_letter_code
_entity_poly.pdbx_strand_id
1 'polypeptide(L)'
;MKYLNLLILCLIVNLSFGQTSNWQKWQPIEKSHSLRIKTTKAEYYSLDLKGLKNQISNAPEAKDRDVIAPILSLPMPGGKMIDFNVISSSALAPGLASKYSEIKSYIIKAINDERVQGRIDVTYQGFHAMIQKGADLVFIDPALDKNTINYIVYKKTDLVRTNNFACLVNDESEKESLNFDSNDIRVSDNNFRTYRIAISCTGEYAQFHGGTKEMVVSAMNTTINRVNFVYEHDFAVRFEIVDKNDTLIYLNPSTDPYDNNDVGTQLDENQNQCDEKIGSANYDIGHIFSTGGGGLAGYAVVCKNNRKAGGGTGSGSPVNDAFDIDYVAHEIGHQMSGSHTQNNNCNRDDSASFEPGSASTIMGYAGICAPDVQQHSDAYFHGHNILEMGNYIVNGTGNSCPSKTILPGTKPVINTTSGNHIIPKLTPFEMEASATSEYPLLYWWDQYDNEVAEVQPPLPSNKLGPLFRSYDAVPSGIRTFPKIEYIVNNSLNTWESLSAVARDINFVVTVREDITDGARHSQAFDKLTVDANKGPFLVNNPNDKNVT
;
A
#
# COMPACT_ATOMS: atom_id res chain seq x y z
N MET A 1 15.50 76.01 26.37
CA MET A 1 15.36 74.59 26.77
C MET A 1 15.05 73.77 25.54
N LYS A 2 16.04 73.06 25.07
CA LYS A 2 15.93 72.23 23.84
C LYS A 2 15.80 70.77 24.28
N TYR A 3 14.68 70.13 23.97
CA TYR A 3 14.47 68.72 24.21
C TYR A 3 15.11 67.92 23.02
N LEU A 4 16.10 67.14 23.35
CA LEU A 4 16.75 66.19 22.42
C LEU A 4 16.00 64.85 22.51
N ASN A 5 15.19 64.53 21.50
CA ASN A 5 14.53 63.24 21.40
C ASN A 5 15.54 62.21 20.82
N LEU A 6 15.97 61.26 21.64
CA LEU A 6 16.81 60.14 21.27
C LEU A 6 15.91 59.04 20.69
N LEU A 7 15.92 58.86 19.38
CA LEU A 7 15.23 57.79 18.68
C LEU A 7 16.12 56.53 18.75
N ILE A 8 15.78 55.58 19.62
CA ILE A 8 16.42 54.27 19.65
C ILE A 8 15.80 53.41 18.55
N LEU A 9 16.54 53.21 17.44
CA LEU A 9 16.21 52.30 16.34
C LEU A 9 16.61 50.89 16.75
N CYS A 10 15.66 50.09 17.26
CA CYS A 10 15.86 48.66 17.48
C CYS A 10 15.94 47.95 16.12
N LEU A 11 17.14 47.68 15.65
CA LEU A 11 17.37 46.72 14.57
C LEU A 11 17.05 45.32 15.07
N ILE A 12 15.87 44.80 14.76
CA ILE A 12 15.55 43.40 14.90
C ILE A 12 16.28 42.67 13.75
N VAL A 13 17.46 42.15 14.04
CA VAL A 13 18.14 41.21 13.15
C VAL A 13 17.36 39.92 13.24
N ASN A 14 16.48 39.66 12.27
CA ASN A 14 15.93 38.34 12.04
C ASN A 14 17.10 37.46 11.58
N LEU A 15 17.75 36.79 12.51
CA LEU A 15 18.63 35.65 12.22
C LEU A 15 17.72 34.50 11.75
N SER A 16 17.39 34.50 10.47
CA SER A 16 16.92 33.29 9.80
C SER A 16 18.09 32.29 9.89
N PHE A 17 18.07 31.43 10.89
CA PHE A 17 18.84 30.21 10.83
C PHE A 17 18.27 29.41 9.68
N GLY A 18 18.85 29.56 8.49
CA GLY A 18 18.59 28.65 7.39
C GLY A 18 18.96 27.27 7.89
N GLN A 19 17.94 26.43 8.14
CA GLN A 19 18.14 25.02 8.47
C GLN A 19 18.89 24.42 7.29
N THR A 20 20.17 24.08 7.47
CA THR A 20 20.96 23.46 6.41
C THR A 20 20.31 22.13 6.09
N SER A 21 19.82 21.98 4.87
CA SER A 21 19.20 20.74 4.42
C SER A 21 20.21 19.59 4.59
N ASN A 22 19.77 18.47 5.20
CA ASN A 22 20.57 17.25 5.28
C ASN A 22 20.82 16.63 3.89
N TRP A 23 20.13 17.11 2.85
CA TRP A 23 20.14 16.58 1.49
C TRP A 23 20.90 17.51 0.55
N GLN A 24 21.78 16.92 -0.28
CA GLN A 24 22.51 17.61 -1.34
C GLN A 24 22.36 16.84 -2.64
N LYS A 25 22.15 17.55 -3.77
CA LYS A 25 22.09 16.89 -5.08
C LYS A 25 23.39 16.14 -5.36
N TRP A 26 23.25 14.91 -5.83
CA TRP A 26 24.34 14.02 -6.23
C TRP A 26 24.02 13.43 -7.60
N GLN A 27 25.04 13.08 -8.38
CA GLN A 27 24.88 12.42 -9.66
C GLN A 27 25.74 11.15 -9.69
N PRO A 28 25.14 9.98 -9.98
CA PRO A 28 25.91 8.76 -10.15
C PRO A 28 26.81 8.86 -11.38
N ILE A 29 28.04 8.37 -11.26
CA ILE A 29 28.93 8.19 -12.42
C ILE A 29 28.65 6.81 -13.01
N GLU A 30 27.95 6.74 -14.14
CA GLU A 30 27.40 5.50 -14.74
C GLU A 30 28.43 4.36 -14.88
N LYS A 31 29.70 4.67 -15.12
CA LYS A 31 30.77 3.67 -15.27
C LYS A 31 31.34 3.13 -13.94
N SER A 32 31.05 3.79 -12.83
CA SER A 32 31.67 3.48 -11.53
C SER A 32 30.68 3.01 -10.46
N HIS A 33 29.36 3.14 -10.71
CA HIS A 33 28.32 2.82 -9.74
C HIS A 33 27.32 1.80 -10.31
N SER A 34 27.16 0.68 -9.62
CA SER A 34 26.05 -0.25 -9.85
C SER A 34 24.85 0.19 -9.01
N LEU A 35 23.83 0.77 -9.66
CA LEU A 35 22.60 1.16 -8.99
C LEU A 35 21.81 -0.07 -8.57
N ARG A 36 21.34 -0.06 -7.33
CA ARG A 36 20.53 -1.13 -6.74
C ARG A 36 19.11 -1.18 -7.34
N ILE A 37 18.57 -0.01 -7.72
CA ILE A 37 17.20 0.16 -8.19
C ILE A 37 17.23 0.64 -9.63
N LYS A 38 16.49 -0.03 -10.52
CA LYS A 38 16.32 0.37 -11.92
C LYS A 38 15.04 1.16 -12.10
N THR A 39 15.15 2.37 -12.62
CA THR A 39 14.03 3.27 -12.87
C THR A 39 14.16 3.90 -14.25
N THR A 40 13.02 4.29 -14.84
CA THR A 40 12.97 5.08 -16.08
C THR A 40 13.31 6.55 -15.82
N LYS A 41 13.00 7.05 -14.61
CA LYS A 41 13.26 8.41 -14.17
C LYS A 41 13.52 8.43 -12.67
N ALA A 42 14.56 9.14 -12.24
CA ALA A 42 14.89 9.33 -10.84
C ALA A 42 15.70 10.58 -10.61
N GLU A 43 15.79 11.00 -9.35
CA GLU A 43 16.72 12.01 -8.87
C GLU A 43 17.61 11.43 -7.78
N TYR A 44 18.80 11.98 -7.64
CA TYR A 44 19.80 11.44 -6.73
C TYR A 44 20.29 12.52 -5.77
N TYR A 45 20.50 12.09 -4.53
CA TYR A 45 20.95 12.95 -3.43
C TYR A 45 21.96 12.25 -2.55
N SER A 46 22.85 13.01 -1.94
CA SER A 46 23.61 12.58 -0.77
C SER A 46 22.93 13.08 0.51
N LEU A 47 22.97 12.29 1.57
CA LEU A 47 22.34 12.55 2.85
C LEU A 47 23.38 12.62 3.98
N ASP A 48 23.32 13.65 4.79
CA ASP A 48 23.88 13.62 6.14
C ASP A 48 22.95 12.82 7.06
N LEU A 49 23.12 11.50 7.05
CA LEU A 49 22.30 10.58 7.85
C LEU A 49 22.42 10.84 9.35
N LYS A 50 23.60 11.28 9.83
CA LYS A 50 23.80 11.62 11.24
C LYS A 50 23.03 12.88 11.62
N GLY A 51 23.08 13.90 10.78
CA GLY A 51 22.29 15.13 10.96
C GLY A 51 20.79 14.84 10.98
N LEU A 52 20.31 14.01 10.05
CA LEU A 52 18.90 13.58 10.01
C LEU A 52 18.50 12.83 11.28
N LYS A 53 19.28 11.82 11.73
CA LYS A 53 19.02 11.08 12.98
C LYS A 53 18.91 12.01 14.19
N ASN A 54 19.80 12.97 14.30
CA ASN A 54 19.77 13.96 15.40
C ASN A 54 18.51 14.83 15.34
N GLN A 55 18.10 15.25 14.13
CA GLN A 55 16.94 16.11 13.91
C GLN A 55 15.63 15.44 14.36
N ILE A 56 15.46 14.14 14.11
CA ILE A 56 14.24 13.38 14.42
C ILE A 56 14.32 12.57 15.72
N SER A 57 15.43 12.67 16.47
CA SER A 57 15.67 11.87 17.68
C SER A 57 14.61 12.01 18.76
N ASN A 58 13.96 13.18 18.84
CA ASN A 58 12.93 13.52 19.81
C ASN A 58 11.52 13.47 19.23
N ALA A 59 11.31 12.70 18.14
CA ALA A 59 9.97 12.52 17.57
C ALA A 59 9.02 11.91 18.61
N PRO A 60 7.86 12.56 18.90
CA PRO A 60 6.90 12.06 19.88
C PRO A 60 6.25 10.76 19.40
N GLU A 61 5.75 9.95 20.30
CA GLU A 61 4.85 8.85 19.96
C GLU A 61 3.46 9.39 19.56
N ALA A 62 2.71 8.65 18.74
CA ALA A 62 1.40 9.06 18.24
C ALA A 62 0.38 9.40 19.36
N LYS A 63 0.55 8.82 20.55
CA LYS A 63 -0.28 9.12 21.74
C LYS A 63 0.03 10.48 22.41
N ASP A 64 1.22 11.05 22.15
CA ASP A 64 1.73 12.26 22.81
C ASP A 64 1.39 13.51 21.97
N ARG A 65 0.09 13.77 21.76
CA ARG A 65 -0.44 14.79 20.83
C ARG A 65 -0.05 16.24 21.16
N ASP A 66 0.34 16.51 22.40
CA ASP A 66 0.71 17.87 22.86
C ASP A 66 2.19 18.21 22.65
N VAL A 67 2.99 17.28 22.17
CA VAL A 67 4.43 17.47 21.91
C VAL A 67 4.65 17.95 20.48
N ILE A 68 5.44 19.03 20.33
CA ILE A 68 5.82 19.56 19.01
C ILE A 68 6.68 18.53 18.28
N ALA A 69 6.18 18.03 17.16
CA ALA A 69 6.91 17.09 16.32
C ALA A 69 8.09 17.79 15.61
N PRO A 70 9.26 17.16 15.49
CA PRO A 70 10.34 17.68 14.67
C PRO A 70 9.95 17.73 13.20
N ILE A 71 10.48 18.74 12.51
CA ILE A 71 10.26 18.95 11.08
C ILE A 71 11.41 18.31 10.30
N LEU A 72 11.09 17.52 9.29
CA LEU A 72 12.05 16.89 8.36
C LEU A 72 11.73 17.29 6.93
N SER A 73 12.70 17.88 6.23
CA SER A 73 12.59 18.19 4.80
C SER A 73 13.04 17.00 3.96
N LEU A 74 12.19 16.51 3.06
CA LEU A 74 12.49 15.39 2.16
C LEU A 74 12.44 15.83 0.68
N PRO A 75 13.38 15.33 -0.15
CA PRO A 75 13.36 15.57 -1.58
C PRO A 75 12.23 14.77 -2.26
N MET A 76 11.54 15.43 -3.17
CA MET A 76 10.47 14.84 -3.98
C MET A 76 10.86 14.86 -5.47
N PRO A 77 10.26 14.00 -6.32
CA PRO A 77 10.43 14.07 -7.76
C PRO A 77 10.15 15.47 -8.30
N GLY A 78 11.02 15.97 -9.20
CA GLY A 78 11.01 17.35 -9.69
C GLY A 78 11.86 18.31 -8.85
N GLY A 79 12.63 17.80 -7.86
CA GLY A 79 13.63 18.54 -7.09
C GLY A 79 13.06 19.48 -6.03
N LYS A 80 11.77 19.38 -5.75
CA LYS A 80 11.13 20.12 -4.63
C LYS A 80 11.43 19.45 -3.31
N MET A 81 11.61 20.24 -2.25
CA MET A 81 11.64 19.77 -0.87
C MET A 81 10.26 19.95 -0.26
N ILE A 82 9.80 18.97 0.50
CA ILE A 82 8.56 19.05 1.31
C ILE A 82 8.94 18.85 2.77
N ASP A 83 8.36 19.67 3.63
CA ASP A 83 8.56 19.63 5.07
C ASP A 83 7.47 18.81 5.73
N PHE A 84 7.90 17.86 6.57
CA PHE A 84 7.02 16.91 7.26
C PHE A 84 7.18 17.00 8.77
N ASN A 85 6.08 16.90 9.49
CA ASN A 85 6.06 16.54 10.90
C ASN A 85 6.40 15.05 11.03
N VAL A 86 7.24 14.70 12.00
CA VAL A 86 7.72 13.33 12.23
C VAL A 86 7.21 12.79 13.55
N ILE A 87 6.54 11.63 13.52
CA ILE A 87 5.93 10.97 14.69
C ILE A 87 6.53 9.56 14.79
N SER A 88 7.02 9.18 15.97
CA SER A 88 7.58 7.85 16.21
C SER A 88 6.48 6.78 16.11
N SER A 89 6.77 5.73 15.32
CA SER A 89 5.84 4.60 15.11
C SER A 89 6.63 3.34 14.79
N SER A 90 7.13 2.67 15.83
CA SER A 90 7.95 1.48 15.69
C SER A 90 7.19 0.33 15.01
N ALA A 91 7.86 -0.38 14.10
CA ALA A 91 7.42 -1.66 13.58
C ALA A 91 8.02 -2.85 14.38
N LEU A 92 8.87 -2.58 15.37
CA LEU A 92 9.48 -3.57 16.25
C LEU A 92 8.82 -3.54 17.62
N ALA A 93 8.56 -4.68 18.21
CA ALA A 93 8.17 -4.81 19.61
C ALA A 93 9.26 -4.23 20.55
N PRO A 94 8.89 -3.75 21.76
CA PRO A 94 9.80 -2.99 22.62
C PRO A 94 11.13 -3.69 22.95
N GLY A 95 11.12 -5.01 23.19
CA GLY A 95 12.35 -5.76 23.50
C GLY A 95 13.27 -5.85 22.29
N LEU A 96 12.74 -6.10 21.10
CA LEU A 96 13.50 -6.12 19.86
C LEU A 96 14.02 -4.72 19.50
N ALA A 97 13.19 -3.68 19.63
CA ALA A 97 13.58 -2.28 19.41
C ALA A 97 14.69 -1.81 20.37
N SER A 98 14.67 -2.30 21.63
CA SER A 98 15.74 -2.03 22.60
C SER A 98 17.07 -2.71 22.22
N LYS A 99 16.99 -3.94 21.68
CA LYS A 99 18.17 -4.68 21.23
C LYS A 99 18.80 -4.08 19.98
N TYR A 100 17.98 -3.61 19.05
CA TYR A 100 18.40 -3.00 17.77
C TYR A 100 18.06 -1.51 17.76
N SER A 101 18.61 -0.77 18.71
CA SER A 101 18.24 0.62 19.03
C SER A 101 18.47 1.63 17.90
N GLU A 102 19.30 1.29 16.90
CA GLU A 102 19.53 2.10 15.71
C GLU A 102 18.39 1.98 14.66
N ILE A 103 17.51 0.98 14.80
CA ILE A 103 16.37 0.79 13.92
C ILE A 103 15.18 1.58 14.47
N LYS A 104 14.73 2.56 13.70
CA LYS A 104 13.60 3.45 14.07
C LYS A 104 12.69 3.65 12.88
N SER A 105 11.38 3.60 13.13
CA SER A 105 10.35 3.85 12.13
C SER A 105 9.43 4.99 12.57
N TYR A 106 8.92 5.73 11.59
CA TYR A 106 8.14 6.93 11.84
C TYR A 106 7.01 7.06 10.82
N ILE A 107 5.95 7.73 11.23
CA ILE A 107 4.93 8.31 10.37
C ILE A 107 5.33 9.75 10.07
N ILE A 108 5.08 10.20 8.85
CA ILE A 108 5.30 11.58 8.42
C ILE A 108 4.05 12.16 7.78
N LYS A 109 3.76 13.44 8.10
CA LYS A 109 2.68 14.23 7.48
C LYS A 109 3.22 15.59 7.05
N ALA A 110 2.96 15.99 5.81
CA ALA A 110 3.43 17.28 5.31
C ALA A 110 2.73 18.44 6.02
N ILE A 111 3.48 19.50 6.32
CA ILE A 111 2.98 20.65 7.11
C ILE A 111 1.91 21.44 6.35
N ASN A 112 2.06 21.56 5.03
CA ASN A 112 1.21 22.41 4.21
C ASN A 112 0.09 21.64 3.47
N ASP A 113 0.11 20.32 3.47
CA ASP A 113 -0.92 19.46 2.88
C ASP A 113 -0.91 18.11 3.61
N GLU A 114 -1.78 17.93 4.58
CA GLU A 114 -1.85 16.72 5.41
C GLU A 114 -2.17 15.45 4.60
N ARG A 115 -2.64 15.57 3.36
CA ARG A 115 -2.85 14.45 2.44
C ARG A 115 -1.55 13.91 1.84
N VAL A 116 -0.43 14.67 1.98
CA VAL A 116 0.90 14.19 1.67
C VAL A 116 1.48 13.57 2.92
N GLN A 117 1.47 12.25 2.99
CA GLN A 117 1.80 11.50 4.20
C GLN A 117 2.57 10.22 3.84
N GLY A 118 3.20 9.59 4.80
CA GLY A 118 4.01 8.41 4.53
C GLY A 118 4.63 7.80 5.77
N ARG A 119 5.44 6.78 5.51
CA ARG A 119 6.28 6.14 6.51
C ARG A 119 7.74 6.22 6.12
N ILE A 120 8.59 6.47 7.10
CA ILE A 120 10.04 6.45 6.95
C ILE A 120 10.65 5.54 8.01
N ASP A 121 11.83 5.05 7.71
CA ASP A 121 12.67 4.38 8.69
C ASP A 121 14.15 4.77 8.55
N VAL A 122 14.85 4.62 9.64
CA VAL A 122 16.30 4.75 9.72
C VAL A 122 16.84 3.47 10.34
N THR A 123 17.72 2.79 9.64
CA THR A 123 18.22 1.47 10.01
C THR A 123 19.73 1.39 9.82
N TYR A 124 20.31 0.21 10.04
CA TYR A 124 21.72 -0.08 9.68
C TYR A 124 21.92 -0.07 8.15
N GLN A 125 20.85 -0.21 7.35
CA GLN A 125 20.92 -0.13 5.88
C GLN A 125 20.75 1.30 5.36
N GLY A 126 20.47 2.28 6.20
CA GLY A 126 20.29 3.68 5.85
C GLY A 126 18.88 4.20 6.12
N PHE A 127 18.49 5.20 5.35
CA PHE A 127 17.17 5.84 5.39
C PHE A 127 16.29 5.29 4.27
N HIS A 128 15.01 5.07 4.57
CA HIS A 128 14.01 4.68 3.57
C HIS A 128 12.74 5.51 3.78
N ALA A 129 12.05 5.80 2.69
CA ALA A 129 10.76 6.49 2.72
C ALA A 129 9.80 5.92 1.69
N MET A 130 8.51 5.90 2.05
CA MET A 130 7.36 5.66 1.18
C MET A 130 6.34 6.75 1.47
N ILE A 131 6.04 7.58 0.46
CA ILE A 131 5.26 8.81 0.61
C ILE A 131 4.13 8.83 -0.41
N GLN A 132 2.88 8.90 0.04
CA GLN A 132 1.71 9.12 -0.80
C GLN A 132 1.53 10.61 -1.06
N LYS A 133 1.36 11.01 -2.31
CA LYS A 133 1.07 12.37 -2.75
C LYS A 133 0.01 12.37 -3.86
N GLY A 134 -1.24 12.40 -3.48
CA GLY A 134 -2.35 12.15 -4.41
C GLY A 134 -2.23 10.73 -4.97
N ALA A 135 -2.30 10.56 -6.29
CA ALA A 135 -2.09 9.28 -6.97
C ALA A 135 -0.60 8.88 -7.13
N ASP A 136 0.34 9.75 -6.76
CA ASP A 136 1.77 9.44 -6.84
C ASP A 136 2.27 8.78 -5.55
N LEU A 137 2.87 7.62 -5.66
CA LEU A 137 3.65 6.98 -4.60
C LEU A 137 5.14 7.22 -4.85
N VAL A 138 5.80 7.86 -3.90
CA VAL A 138 7.21 8.26 -3.99
C VAL A 138 8.06 7.47 -3.00
N PHE A 139 9.21 7.01 -3.48
CA PHE A 139 10.17 6.29 -2.66
C PHE A 139 11.49 7.05 -2.57
N ILE A 140 12.15 6.91 -1.42
CA ILE A 140 13.54 7.32 -1.20
C ILE A 140 14.27 6.12 -0.62
N ASP A 141 15.28 5.62 -1.32
CA ASP A 141 16.04 4.43 -0.95
C ASP A 141 17.53 4.63 -1.17
N PRO A 142 18.41 3.86 -0.48
CA PRO A 142 19.83 3.83 -0.82
C PRO A 142 20.05 3.46 -2.29
N ALA A 143 20.78 4.30 -3.02
CA ALA A 143 21.01 4.12 -4.46
C ALA A 143 22.01 2.98 -4.77
N LEU A 144 22.90 2.66 -3.82
CA LEU A 144 23.99 1.71 -3.99
C LEU A 144 23.98 0.68 -2.85
N ASP A 145 24.45 -0.52 -3.14
CA ASP A 145 24.60 -1.56 -2.12
C ASP A 145 25.59 -1.13 -1.04
N LYS A 146 25.27 -1.40 0.22
CA LYS A 146 26.10 -1.12 1.40
C LYS A 146 26.51 0.37 1.53
N ASN A 147 25.72 1.27 0.95
CA ASN A 147 26.00 2.70 0.98
C ASN A 147 24.82 3.45 1.63
N THR A 148 25.08 4.16 2.70
CA THR A 148 24.10 4.94 3.47
C THR A 148 24.25 6.45 3.27
N ILE A 149 24.94 6.86 2.20
CA ILE A 149 25.22 8.27 1.88
C ILE A 149 24.41 8.71 0.67
N ASN A 150 24.32 7.86 -0.37
CA ASN A 150 23.73 8.21 -1.66
C ASN A 150 22.37 7.54 -1.82
N TYR A 151 21.39 8.33 -2.22
CA TYR A 151 19.96 7.95 -2.30
C TYR A 151 19.39 8.23 -3.67
N ILE A 152 18.39 7.43 -4.03
CA ILE A 152 17.55 7.58 -5.21
C ILE A 152 16.15 7.99 -4.77
N VAL A 153 15.57 8.98 -5.47
CA VAL A 153 14.19 9.45 -5.29
C VAL A 153 13.44 9.19 -6.58
N TYR A 154 12.37 8.41 -6.50
CA TYR A 154 11.62 7.97 -7.69
C TYR A 154 10.14 7.80 -7.39
N LYS A 155 9.31 7.82 -8.44
CA LYS A 155 7.90 7.40 -8.34
C LYS A 155 7.79 5.89 -8.57
N LYS A 156 6.78 5.26 -7.98
CA LYS A 156 6.44 3.86 -8.26
C LYS A 156 6.29 3.58 -9.75
N THR A 157 5.62 4.47 -10.47
CA THR A 157 5.39 4.37 -11.91
C THR A 157 6.67 4.41 -12.76
N ASP A 158 7.78 4.88 -12.20
CA ASP A 158 9.09 4.90 -12.86
C ASP A 158 9.93 3.64 -12.58
N LEU A 159 9.49 2.77 -11.65
CA LEU A 159 10.19 1.55 -11.31
C LEU A 159 10.14 0.54 -12.46
N VAL A 160 11.29 -0.02 -12.82
CA VAL A 160 11.40 -1.05 -13.86
C VAL A 160 11.36 -2.42 -13.21
N ARG A 161 10.39 -3.25 -13.59
CA ARG A 161 10.31 -4.63 -13.13
C ARG A 161 11.52 -5.43 -13.59
N THR A 162 12.21 -6.07 -12.67
CA THR A 162 13.41 -6.86 -12.97
C THR A 162 13.28 -8.33 -12.61
N ASN A 163 12.24 -8.71 -11.87
CA ASN A 163 12.05 -10.05 -11.34
C ASN A 163 10.73 -10.64 -11.80
N ASN A 164 10.74 -11.96 -12.02
CA ASN A 164 9.52 -12.74 -12.18
C ASN A 164 9.08 -13.21 -10.80
N PHE A 165 7.90 -12.80 -10.38
CA PHE A 165 7.22 -13.33 -9.20
C PHE A 165 6.06 -14.21 -9.65
N ALA A 166 5.73 -15.23 -8.87
CA ALA A 166 4.53 -16.04 -9.05
C ALA A 166 3.90 -16.25 -7.68
N CYS A 167 2.65 -15.89 -7.51
CA CYS A 167 1.85 -16.32 -6.37
C CYS A 167 1.29 -17.71 -6.68
N LEU A 168 1.51 -18.66 -5.77
CA LEU A 168 1.12 -20.05 -5.91
C LEU A 168 -0.12 -20.41 -5.07
N VAL A 169 -0.78 -19.42 -4.46
CA VAL A 169 -2.01 -19.62 -3.71
C VAL A 169 -3.09 -20.15 -4.65
N ASN A 170 -3.72 -21.26 -4.28
CA ASN A 170 -4.89 -21.77 -4.98
C ASN A 170 -6.13 -21.45 -4.15
N ASP A 171 -6.94 -20.51 -4.61
CA ASP A 171 -8.10 -19.97 -3.91
C ASP A 171 -9.27 -20.99 -3.77
N GLU A 172 -9.20 -22.16 -4.41
CA GLU A 172 -10.26 -23.20 -4.32
C GLU A 172 -10.27 -23.93 -2.97
N SER A 173 -9.22 -23.84 -2.15
CA SER A 173 -9.11 -24.58 -0.90
C SER A 173 -9.43 -23.69 0.32
N GLU A 174 -10.53 -23.99 1.00
CA GLU A 174 -10.85 -23.56 2.36
C GLU A 174 -11.42 -22.14 2.59
N LYS A 175 -12.21 -21.62 1.66
CA LYS A 175 -13.01 -20.41 1.95
C LYS A 175 -14.01 -20.73 3.06
N GLU A 176 -13.86 -20.08 4.23
CA GLU A 176 -14.99 -19.97 5.13
C GLU A 176 -16.10 -19.28 4.35
N SER A 177 -17.25 -19.94 4.16
CA SER A 177 -18.41 -19.32 3.50
C SER A 177 -18.91 -18.19 4.37
N LEU A 178 -18.35 -17.00 4.17
CA LEU A 178 -18.83 -15.78 4.80
C LEU A 178 -20.11 -15.39 4.05
N ASN A 179 -21.26 -15.71 4.62
CA ASN A 179 -22.54 -15.24 4.11
C ASN A 179 -22.57 -13.71 4.31
N PHE A 180 -22.29 -12.97 3.24
CA PHE A 180 -22.49 -11.53 3.22
C PHE A 180 -23.99 -11.24 3.08
N ASP A 181 -24.63 -10.81 4.16
CA ASP A 181 -25.89 -10.09 4.03
C ASP A 181 -25.53 -8.68 3.57
N SER A 182 -25.87 -8.35 2.31
CA SER A 182 -25.57 -7.06 1.68
C SER A 182 -26.17 -5.85 2.41
N ASN A 183 -27.00 -6.07 3.42
CA ASN A 183 -27.67 -5.05 4.21
C ASN A 183 -26.99 -4.72 5.55
N ASP A 184 -26.02 -5.49 6.04
CA ASP A 184 -25.32 -5.24 7.30
C ASP A 184 -23.80 -5.34 7.14
N ILE A 185 -23.22 -4.51 6.26
CA ILE A 185 -21.80 -4.50 5.96
C ILE A 185 -21.05 -3.76 7.08
N ARG A 186 -20.74 -4.45 8.16
CA ARG A 186 -19.91 -3.95 9.29
C ARG A 186 -18.49 -4.49 9.17
N VAL A 187 -17.77 -4.05 8.14
CA VAL A 187 -16.38 -4.46 7.91
C VAL A 187 -15.35 -3.48 8.44
N SER A 188 -15.79 -2.38 9.01
CA SER A 188 -14.97 -1.41 9.74
C SER A 188 -15.65 -1.06 11.06
N ASP A 189 -14.89 -1.11 12.13
CA ASP A 189 -15.29 -0.72 13.47
C ASP A 189 -14.36 0.40 14.01
N ASN A 190 -14.52 0.78 15.28
CA ASN A 190 -13.69 1.81 15.89
C ASN A 190 -12.43 1.26 16.57
N ASN A 191 -11.94 0.07 16.17
CA ASN A 191 -10.74 -0.51 16.74
C ASN A 191 -9.56 -0.43 15.78
N PHE A 192 -8.46 0.12 16.25
CA PHE A 192 -7.14 -0.08 15.67
C PHE A 192 -6.56 -1.39 16.21
N ARG A 193 -6.12 -2.27 15.32
CA ARG A 193 -5.61 -3.60 15.66
C ARG A 193 -4.12 -3.70 15.42
N THR A 194 -3.39 -4.18 16.42
CA THR A 194 -1.97 -4.51 16.28
C THR A 194 -1.80 -6.03 16.37
N TYR A 195 -1.32 -6.64 15.29
CA TYR A 195 -0.97 -8.05 15.23
C TYR A 195 0.53 -8.22 15.44
N ARG A 196 0.89 -9.18 16.28
CA ARG A 196 2.28 -9.58 16.51
C ARG A 196 2.72 -10.50 15.36
N ILE A 197 3.68 -10.02 14.54
CA ILE A 197 4.18 -10.79 13.40
C ILE A 197 5.54 -11.41 13.72
N ALA A 198 5.66 -12.74 13.51
CA ALA A 198 6.92 -13.47 13.56
C ALA A 198 7.45 -13.62 12.13
N ILE A 199 8.63 -13.09 11.85
CA ILE A 199 9.23 -13.13 10.51
C ILE A 199 10.49 -13.98 10.56
N SER A 200 10.46 -15.12 9.89
CA SER A 200 11.67 -15.91 9.65
C SER A 200 12.30 -15.57 8.31
N CYS A 201 13.50 -16.07 8.07
CA CYS A 201 14.12 -15.99 6.76
C CYS A 201 15.05 -17.16 6.49
N THR A 202 15.22 -17.49 5.20
CA THR A 202 16.26 -18.41 4.74
C THR A 202 17.66 -17.80 4.92
N GLY A 203 18.68 -18.62 4.97
CA GLY A 203 20.09 -18.18 5.04
C GLY A 203 20.47 -17.35 3.80
N GLU A 204 19.91 -17.67 2.62
CA GLU A 204 20.13 -16.93 1.38
C GLU A 204 19.58 -15.50 1.47
N TYR A 205 18.37 -15.32 2.03
CA TYR A 205 17.82 -13.99 2.31
C TYR A 205 18.75 -13.21 3.25
N ALA A 206 19.21 -13.86 4.31
CA ALA A 206 20.13 -13.23 5.25
C ALA A 206 21.45 -12.82 4.59
N GLN A 207 22.03 -13.67 3.74
CA GLN A 207 23.26 -13.34 3.00
C GLN A 207 23.05 -12.20 2.00
N PHE A 208 21.91 -12.18 1.31
CA PHE A 208 21.53 -11.08 0.41
C PHE A 208 21.53 -9.73 1.16
N HIS A 209 21.03 -9.71 2.38
CA HIS A 209 20.96 -8.51 3.22
C HIS A 209 22.21 -8.24 4.05
N GLY A 210 23.35 -8.89 3.76
CA GLY A 210 24.65 -8.57 4.37
C GLY A 210 25.12 -9.54 5.46
N GLY A 211 24.38 -10.62 5.74
CA GLY A 211 24.83 -11.75 6.56
C GLY A 211 24.97 -11.47 8.06
N THR A 212 24.34 -10.43 8.59
CA THR A 212 24.27 -10.17 10.04
C THR A 212 22.84 -9.95 10.49
N LYS A 213 22.55 -10.22 11.78
CA LYS A 213 21.18 -10.05 12.30
C LYS A 213 20.71 -8.61 12.24
N GLU A 214 21.58 -7.65 12.51
CA GLU A 214 21.30 -6.21 12.44
C GLU A 214 20.82 -5.80 11.04
N MET A 215 21.51 -6.30 10.02
CA MET A 215 21.16 -5.99 8.62
C MET A 215 19.86 -6.66 8.20
N VAL A 216 19.63 -7.91 8.63
CA VAL A 216 18.40 -8.64 8.33
C VAL A 216 17.18 -8.03 9.03
N VAL A 217 17.29 -7.71 10.34
CA VAL A 217 16.22 -7.02 11.08
C VAL A 217 15.92 -5.65 10.45
N SER A 218 16.96 -4.95 9.94
CA SER A 218 16.77 -3.68 9.21
C SER A 218 15.89 -3.86 7.97
N ALA A 219 16.19 -4.88 7.15
CA ALA A 219 15.41 -5.18 5.95
C ALA A 219 13.95 -5.55 6.30
N MET A 220 13.77 -6.46 7.28
CA MET A 220 12.44 -6.85 7.76
C MET A 220 11.64 -5.64 8.29
N ASN A 221 12.31 -4.74 9.04
CA ASN A 221 11.68 -3.51 9.52
C ASN A 221 11.22 -2.60 8.38
N THR A 222 12.04 -2.40 7.35
CA THR A 222 11.68 -1.56 6.20
C THR A 222 10.46 -2.14 5.47
N THR A 223 10.46 -3.45 5.21
CA THR A 223 9.33 -4.14 4.57
C THR A 223 8.04 -3.99 5.40
N ILE A 224 8.06 -4.31 6.70
CA ILE A 224 6.86 -4.21 7.54
C ILE A 224 6.43 -2.75 7.75
N ASN A 225 7.35 -1.81 7.82
CA ASN A 225 7.02 -0.39 7.89
C ASN A 225 6.24 0.07 6.63
N ARG A 226 6.58 -0.41 5.43
CA ARG A 226 5.86 -0.14 4.18
C ARG A 226 4.51 -0.89 4.11
N VAL A 227 4.47 -2.14 4.51
CA VAL A 227 3.23 -2.92 4.62
C VAL A 227 2.25 -2.24 5.58
N ASN A 228 2.73 -1.77 6.73
CA ASN A 228 1.92 -1.03 7.69
C ASN A 228 1.30 0.24 7.10
N PHE A 229 1.98 0.94 6.18
CA PHE A 229 1.39 2.11 5.52
C PHE A 229 0.06 1.75 4.84
N VAL A 230 0.00 0.62 4.13
CA VAL A 230 -1.21 0.19 3.41
C VAL A 230 -2.27 -0.34 4.37
N TYR A 231 -1.88 -1.24 5.28
CA TYR A 231 -2.84 -1.90 6.18
C TYR A 231 -3.45 -0.96 7.22
N GLU A 232 -2.70 0.06 7.67
CA GLU A 232 -3.25 1.11 8.54
C GLU A 232 -4.27 1.98 7.83
N HIS A 233 -4.02 2.29 6.53
CA HIS A 233 -4.95 3.06 5.72
C HIS A 233 -6.22 2.29 5.38
N ASP A 234 -6.10 1.01 5.00
CA ASP A 234 -7.25 0.29 4.45
C ASP A 234 -8.04 -0.48 5.51
N PHE A 235 -7.41 -0.89 6.62
CA PHE A 235 -8.05 -1.76 7.62
C PHE A 235 -7.91 -1.31 9.08
N ALA A 236 -7.23 -0.21 9.36
CA ALA A 236 -6.81 0.15 10.73
C ALA A 236 -6.03 -0.98 11.42
N VAL A 237 -5.13 -1.63 10.67
CA VAL A 237 -4.31 -2.77 11.09
C VAL A 237 -2.83 -2.42 11.01
N ARG A 238 -2.08 -2.80 12.05
CA ARG A 238 -0.62 -2.71 12.15
C ARG A 238 -0.03 -4.07 12.46
N PHE A 239 1.15 -4.33 11.89
CA PHE A 239 2.00 -5.45 12.26
C PHE A 239 3.19 -4.97 13.08
N GLU A 240 3.45 -5.66 14.20
CA GLU A 240 4.58 -5.40 15.08
C GLU A 240 5.45 -6.66 15.14
N ILE A 241 6.72 -6.56 14.74
CA ILE A 241 7.67 -7.67 14.73
C ILE A 241 8.00 -8.07 16.16
N VAL A 242 7.79 -9.34 16.52
CA VAL A 242 7.87 -9.86 17.89
C VAL A 242 9.24 -9.72 18.55
N ASP A 243 9.28 -9.64 19.87
CA ASP A 243 10.52 -9.38 20.66
C ASP A 243 11.67 -10.35 20.38
N LYS A 244 11.39 -11.62 20.18
CA LYS A 244 12.41 -12.65 19.95
C LYS A 244 12.62 -12.97 18.47
N ASN A 245 12.17 -12.12 17.57
CA ASN A 245 12.20 -12.39 16.12
C ASN A 245 13.59 -12.75 15.59
N ASP A 246 14.65 -12.20 16.17
CA ASP A 246 16.02 -12.49 15.77
C ASP A 246 16.48 -13.94 16.05
N THR A 247 15.69 -14.72 16.76
CA THR A 247 15.90 -16.18 16.90
C THR A 247 15.45 -16.96 15.66
N LEU A 248 14.61 -16.36 14.80
CA LEU A 248 14.16 -16.91 13.52
C LEU A 248 15.05 -16.50 12.33
N ILE A 249 16.14 -15.75 12.60
CA ILE A 249 17.08 -15.32 11.56
C ILE A 249 18.23 -16.31 11.49
N TYR A 250 18.29 -17.04 10.39
CA TYR A 250 19.34 -17.99 10.06
C TYR A 250 20.33 -17.33 9.09
N LEU A 251 21.62 -17.36 9.42
CA LEU A 251 22.64 -16.63 8.63
C LEU A 251 23.39 -17.53 7.64
N ASN A 252 23.26 -18.84 7.78
CA ASN A 252 24.00 -19.81 6.95
C ASN A 252 23.02 -20.67 6.12
N PRO A 253 23.01 -20.52 4.78
CA PRO A 253 22.15 -21.28 3.86
C PRO A 253 22.32 -22.80 3.93
N SER A 254 23.49 -23.28 4.43
CA SER A 254 23.76 -24.72 4.51
C SER A 254 23.22 -25.40 5.77
N THR A 255 22.73 -24.62 6.73
CA THR A 255 22.32 -25.14 8.05
C THR A 255 21.00 -24.53 8.55
N ASP A 256 20.38 -23.64 7.77
CA ASP A 256 19.03 -23.20 8.10
C ASP A 256 18.01 -24.34 7.88
N PRO A 257 16.85 -24.28 8.51
CA PRO A 257 15.85 -25.35 8.43
C PRO A 257 14.92 -25.25 7.23
N TYR A 258 15.25 -24.45 6.21
CA TYR A 258 14.36 -24.12 5.09
C TYR A 258 14.89 -24.55 3.74
N ASP A 259 13.99 -25.02 2.84
CA ASP A 259 14.30 -25.12 1.42
C ASP A 259 14.03 -23.76 0.74
N ASN A 260 15.09 -23.01 0.42
CA ASN A 260 14.97 -21.69 -0.20
C ASN A 260 14.18 -21.66 -1.51
N ASN A 261 14.06 -22.80 -2.23
CA ASN A 261 13.46 -22.87 -3.54
C ASN A 261 12.05 -23.50 -3.56
N ASP A 262 11.57 -23.97 -2.41
CA ASP A 262 10.23 -24.57 -2.27
C ASP A 262 9.41 -23.85 -1.20
N VAL A 263 8.66 -22.83 -1.64
CA VAL A 263 7.80 -22.07 -0.73
C VAL A 263 6.70 -22.93 -0.10
N GLY A 264 6.28 -24.03 -0.75
CA GLY A 264 5.28 -24.94 -0.21
C GLY A 264 5.75 -25.63 1.09
N THR A 265 6.97 -26.19 1.07
CA THR A 265 7.59 -26.78 2.28
C THR A 265 7.94 -25.73 3.32
N GLN A 266 8.33 -24.53 2.88
CA GLN A 266 8.65 -23.41 3.79
C GLN A 266 7.50 -23.06 4.73
N LEU A 267 6.24 -23.19 4.34
CA LEU A 267 5.10 -22.84 5.19
C LEU A 267 5.03 -23.72 6.44
N ASP A 268 5.17 -25.04 6.26
CA ASP A 268 5.16 -25.98 7.39
C ASP A 268 6.41 -25.86 8.25
N GLU A 269 7.57 -25.68 7.64
CA GLU A 269 8.84 -25.40 8.31
C GLU A 269 8.75 -24.12 9.15
N ASN A 270 8.19 -23.06 8.58
CA ASN A 270 7.98 -21.78 9.28
C ASN A 270 7.02 -21.90 10.45
N GLN A 271 5.91 -22.64 10.30
CA GLN A 271 4.98 -22.88 11.41
C GLN A 271 5.72 -23.58 12.57
N ASN A 272 6.52 -24.62 12.27
CA ASN A 272 7.28 -25.35 13.29
C ASN A 272 8.32 -24.47 13.97
N GLN A 273 9.07 -23.66 13.20
CA GLN A 273 10.10 -22.77 13.75
C GLN A 273 9.51 -21.63 14.58
N CYS A 274 8.41 -21.02 14.15
CA CYS A 274 7.72 -19.99 14.93
C CYS A 274 7.20 -20.56 16.25
N ASP A 275 6.60 -21.74 16.25
CA ASP A 275 6.09 -22.37 17.46
C ASP A 275 7.23 -22.78 18.41
N GLU A 276 8.35 -23.29 17.90
CA GLU A 276 9.52 -23.68 18.71
C GLU A 276 10.25 -22.48 19.32
N LYS A 277 10.55 -21.45 18.52
CA LYS A 277 11.45 -20.35 18.94
C LYS A 277 10.70 -19.20 19.61
N ILE A 278 9.51 -18.87 19.12
CA ILE A 278 8.69 -17.77 19.64
C ILE A 278 7.66 -18.29 20.64
N GLY A 279 7.08 -19.45 20.38
CA GLY A 279 5.95 -20.03 21.10
C GLY A 279 4.62 -19.55 20.57
N SER A 280 3.70 -20.48 20.30
CA SER A 280 2.42 -20.17 19.61
C SER A 280 1.59 -19.06 20.27
N ALA A 281 1.67 -18.87 21.59
CA ALA A 281 0.96 -17.81 22.30
C ALA A 281 1.54 -16.39 22.10
N ASN A 282 2.74 -16.27 21.51
CA ASN A 282 3.50 -15.01 21.47
C ASN A 282 3.50 -14.34 20.09
N TYR A 283 2.79 -14.89 19.10
CA TYR A 283 2.60 -14.29 17.79
C TYR A 283 1.19 -14.57 17.26
N ASP A 284 0.74 -13.75 16.35
CA ASP A 284 -0.62 -13.76 15.78
C ASP A 284 -0.62 -14.16 14.31
N ILE A 285 0.48 -13.86 13.62
CA ILE A 285 0.77 -14.19 12.23
C ILE A 285 2.26 -14.50 12.10
N GLY A 286 2.63 -15.48 11.27
CA GLY A 286 4.02 -15.76 10.92
C GLY A 286 4.21 -15.71 9.41
N HIS A 287 5.38 -15.24 8.97
CA HIS A 287 5.73 -15.12 7.57
C HIS A 287 7.20 -15.43 7.33
N ILE A 288 7.55 -16.10 6.23
CA ILE A 288 8.96 -16.36 5.89
C ILE A 288 9.39 -15.53 4.67
N PHE A 289 10.60 -14.97 4.73
CA PHE A 289 11.24 -14.29 3.60
C PHE A 289 12.35 -15.16 3.01
N SER A 290 12.37 -15.31 1.68
CA SER A 290 13.36 -16.10 0.95
C SER A 290 13.87 -15.37 -0.30
N THR A 291 14.90 -15.93 -0.94
CA THR A 291 15.38 -15.43 -2.24
C THR A 291 14.86 -16.25 -3.41
N GLY A 292 14.08 -17.30 -3.18
CA GLY A 292 13.49 -18.16 -4.21
C GLY A 292 12.05 -18.52 -3.89
N GLY A 293 11.46 -19.37 -4.73
CA GLY A 293 10.17 -19.99 -4.47
C GLY A 293 8.91 -19.19 -4.82
N GLY A 294 8.98 -17.87 -5.02
CA GLY A 294 7.77 -17.05 -5.23
C GLY A 294 6.97 -16.80 -3.95
N GLY A 295 5.66 -16.50 -4.06
CA GLY A 295 4.75 -16.28 -2.95
C GLY A 295 3.79 -17.45 -2.74
N LEU A 296 3.51 -17.77 -1.49
CA LEU A 296 2.45 -18.69 -1.09
C LEU A 296 1.97 -18.38 0.32
N ALA A 297 0.67 -18.36 0.51
CA ALA A 297 0.10 -18.18 1.83
C ALA A 297 -1.12 -19.08 2.05
N GLY A 298 -1.30 -19.52 3.27
CA GLY A 298 -2.55 -20.12 3.70
C GLY A 298 -3.65 -19.07 3.76
N TYR A 299 -4.80 -19.39 3.24
CA TYR A 299 -5.95 -18.48 3.21
C TYR A 299 -6.59 -18.37 4.59
N ALA A 300 -6.82 -17.11 5.06
CA ALA A 300 -7.50 -16.82 6.32
C ALA A 300 -6.87 -17.54 7.53
N VAL A 301 -5.57 -17.52 7.68
CA VAL A 301 -4.85 -18.29 8.73
C VAL A 301 -4.47 -17.47 9.97
N VAL A 302 -4.53 -16.15 9.92
CA VAL A 302 -4.19 -15.27 11.06
C VAL A 302 -5.01 -15.63 12.28
N CYS A 303 -4.40 -15.67 13.44
CA CYS A 303 -4.97 -16.13 14.72
C CYS A 303 -5.30 -17.63 14.80
N LYS A 304 -5.14 -18.42 13.73
CA LYS A 304 -5.41 -19.87 13.76
C LYS A 304 -4.17 -20.62 14.25
N ASN A 305 -4.21 -21.17 15.45
CA ASN A 305 -3.11 -22.00 15.97
C ASN A 305 -2.78 -23.13 14.97
N ASN A 306 -1.50 -23.48 14.88
CA ASN A 306 -0.92 -24.48 13.97
C ASN A 306 -0.99 -24.14 12.47
N ARG A 307 -1.46 -22.93 12.07
CA ARG A 307 -1.55 -22.51 10.66
C ARG A 307 -1.16 -21.04 10.45
N LYS A 308 -1.13 -20.24 11.51
CA LYS A 308 -0.93 -18.79 11.44
C LYS A 308 0.45 -18.35 10.97
N ALA A 309 1.43 -19.23 10.92
CA ALA A 309 2.73 -18.99 10.32
C ALA A 309 2.84 -19.54 8.88
N GLY A 310 1.71 -19.94 8.28
CA GLY A 310 1.64 -20.42 6.92
C GLY A 310 1.58 -19.27 5.91
N GLY A 311 2.66 -18.52 5.76
CA GLY A 311 2.84 -17.51 4.72
C GLY A 311 4.31 -17.31 4.39
N GLY A 312 4.64 -17.11 3.12
CA GLY A 312 6.00 -16.91 2.66
C GLY A 312 6.09 -16.10 1.38
N THR A 313 7.13 -15.28 1.28
CA THR A 313 7.43 -14.47 0.10
C THR A 313 8.91 -14.59 -0.25
N GLY A 314 9.16 -15.03 -1.49
CA GLY A 314 10.49 -15.17 -2.05
C GLY A 314 10.69 -14.33 -3.30
N SER A 315 11.87 -13.75 -3.44
CA SER A 315 12.28 -12.99 -4.63
C SER A 315 13.79 -13.04 -4.80
N GLY A 316 14.28 -13.21 -6.01
CA GLY A 316 15.72 -13.14 -6.30
C GLY A 316 16.36 -11.79 -5.98
N SER A 317 15.53 -10.76 -5.72
CA SER A 317 15.95 -9.45 -5.20
C SER A 317 14.88 -8.95 -4.23
N PRO A 318 14.92 -9.43 -2.95
CA PRO A 318 13.88 -9.14 -1.96
C PRO A 318 14.07 -7.74 -1.34
N VAL A 319 13.89 -6.72 -2.15
CA VAL A 319 14.02 -5.30 -1.79
C VAL A 319 13.04 -4.44 -2.58
N ASN A 320 12.77 -3.26 -2.07
CA ASN A 320 11.98 -2.20 -2.69
C ASN A 320 10.49 -2.52 -2.77
N ASP A 321 9.76 -1.59 -3.40
CA ASP A 321 8.32 -1.64 -3.49
C ASP A 321 7.76 -2.94 -4.07
N ALA A 322 8.39 -3.49 -5.13
CA ALA A 322 7.91 -4.73 -5.72
C ALA A 322 7.92 -5.89 -4.70
N PHE A 323 8.97 -6.01 -3.87
CA PHE A 323 8.98 -7.01 -2.81
C PHE A 323 8.02 -6.65 -1.68
N ASP A 324 8.06 -5.40 -1.21
CA ASP A 324 7.35 -5.00 0.00
C ASP A 324 5.83 -4.95 -0.20
N ILE A 325 5.35 -4.40 -1.33
CA ILE A 325 3.93 -4.16 -1.60
C ILE A 325 3.35 -5.17 -2.59
N ASP A 326 3.97 -5.34 -3.78
CA ASP A 326 3.39 -6.24 -4.80
C ASP A 326 3.41 -7.71 -4.33
N TYR A 327 4.33 -8.09 -3.41
CA TYR A 327 4.49 -9.46 -2.96
C TYR A 327 4.18 -9.65 -1.47
N VAL A 328 4.89 -9.03 -0.53
CA VAL A 328 4.68 -9.26 0.91
C VAL A 328 3.30 -8.79 1.37
N ALA A 329 2.86 -7.58 0.96
CA ALA A 329 1.52 -7.12 1.32
C ALA A 329 0.42 -8.00 0.68
N HIS A 330 0.65 -8.52 -0.52
CA HIS A 330 -0.23 -9.46 -1.23
C HIS A 330 -0.35 -10.80 -0.46
N GLU A 331 0.75 -11.46 -0.13
CA GLU A 331 0.72 -12.74 0.58
C GLU A 331 0.15 -12.61 2.01
N ILE A 332 0.44 -11.52 2.72
CA ILE A 332 -0.24 -11.20 3.99
C ILE A 332 -1.73 -10.97 3.75
N GLY A 333 -2.13 -10.43 2.60
CA GLY A 333 -3.52 -10.30 2.18
C GLY A 333 -4.26 -11.65 2.19
N HIS A 334 -3.66 -12.69 1.60
CA HIS A 334 -4.20 -14.05 1.67
C HIS A 334 -4.31 -14.57 3.10
N GLN A 335 -3.26 -14.38 3.92
CA GLN A 335 -3.32 -14.75 5.34
C GLN A 335 -4.46 -14.05 6.09
N MET A 336 -4.87 -12.86 5.64
CA MET A 336 -6.00 -12.06 6.13
C MET A 336 -7.33 -12.31 5.38
N SER A 337 -7.44 -13.40 4.60
CA SER A 337 -8.65 -13.76 3.83
C SER A 337 -8.86 -12.97 2.52
N GLY A 338 -7.84 -12.33 1.95
CA GLY A 338 -7.93 -11.64 0.68
C GLY A 338 -7.86 -12.60 -0.51
N SER A 339 -8.82 -12.54 -1.42
CA SER A 339 -8.86 -13.32 -2.67
C SER A 339 -8.27 -12.52 -3.84
N HIS A 340 -7.82 -13.22 -4.87
CA HIS A 340 -7.32 -12.61 -6.10
C HIS A 340 -8.42 -11.85 -6.84
N THR A 341 -8.10 -10.64 -7.34
CA THR A 341 -9.06 -9.76 -8.03
C THR A 341 -8.93 -9.72 -9.55
N GLN A 342 -7.85 -10.27 -10.13
CA GLN A 342 -7.64 -10.29 -11.58
C GLN A 342 -8.66 -11.18 -12.29
N ASN A 343 -9.11 -10.74 -13.46
CA ASN A 343 -10.07 -11.47 -14.29
C ASN A 343 -9.42 -12.20 -15.48
N ASN A 344 -8.08 -12.17 -15.62
CA ASN A 344 -7.38 -13.01 -16.58
C ASN A 344 -7.32 -14.47 -16.11
N ASN A 345 -6.80 -15.38 -16.95
CA ASN A 345 -6.79 -16.83 -16.66
C ASN A 345 -5.67 -17.28 -15.72
N CYS A 346 -4.92 -16.36 -15.12
CA CYS A 346 -3.79 -16.67 -14.25
C CYS A 346 -4.26 -16.75 -12.80
N ASN A 347 -4.45 -17.97 -12.31
CA ASN A 347 -4.84 -18.21 -10.92
C ASN A 347 -6.06 -17.34 -10.50
N ARG A 348 -7.06 -17.33 -11.36
CA ARG A 348 -8.27 -16.53 -11.21
C ARG A 348 -9.16 -17.10 -10.10
N ASP A 349 -9.66 -16.24 -9.22
CA ASP A 349 -10.70 -16.59 -8.26
C ASP A 349 -12.09 -16.24 -8.81
N ASP A 350 -12.93 -17.24 -9.04
CA ASP A 350 -14.29 -17.05 -9.58
C ASP A 350 -15.20 -16.21 -8.70
N SER A 351 -14.92 -16.11 -7.41
CA SER A 351 -15.72 -15.32 -6.45
C SER A 351 -15.28 -13.86 -6.34
N ALA A 352 -14.06 -13.52 -6.79
CA ALA A 352 -13.41 -12.24 -6.50
C ALA A 352 -12.82 -11.51 -7.71
N SER A 353 -12.95 -12.02 -8.93
CA SER A 353 -12.30 -11.50 -10.14
C SER A 353 -12.97 -10.23 -10.71
N PHE A 354 -12.95 -9.16 -9.95
CA PHE A 354 -13.64 -7.90 -10.26
C PHE A 354 -12.84 -6.91 -11.11
N GLU A 355 -11.55 -7.13 -11.31
CA GLU A 355 -10.69 -6.22 -12.05
C GLU A 355 -10.31 -6.78 -13.42
N PRO A 356 -10.35 -5.98 -14.52
CA PRO A 356 -9.99 -6.45 -15.85
C PRO A 356 -8.50 -6.81 -15.94
N GLY A 357 -8.16 -7.73 -16.83
CA GLY A 357 -6.79 -8.15 -17.10
C GLY A 357 -6.07 -8.69 -15.88
N SER A 358 -4.85 -8.23 -15.67
CA SER A 358 -4.02 -8.57 -14.51
C SER A 358 -4.43 -7.85 -13.22
N ALA A 359 -5.50 -7.04 -13.24
CA ALA A 359 -5.83 -6.11 -12.16
C ALA A 359 -4.77 -5.01 -11.95
N SER A 360 -5.04 -4.13 -11.00
CA SER A 360 -4.13 -3.04 -10.61
C SER A 360 -3.96 -2.88 -9.10
N THR A 361 -4.82 -3.49 -8.28
CA THR A 361 -4.75 -3.42 -6.82
C THR A 361 -3.84 -4.52 -6.24
N ILE A 362 -3.59 -4.47 -4.94
CA ILE A 362 -2.61 -5.36 -4.26
C ILE A 362 -2.91 -6.85 -4.49
N MET A 363 -4.19 -7.27 -4.41
CA MET A 363 -4.53 -8.68 -4.61
C MET A 363 -4.62 -9.08 -6.09
N GLY A 364 -4.25 -8.20 -7.01
CA GLY A 364 -4.12 -8.48 -8.43
C GLY A 364 -2.72 -8.97 -8.83
N TYR A 365 -2.58 -9.28 -10.13
CA TYR A 365 -1.35 -9.79 -10.73
C TYR A 365 -0.69 -8.76 -11.67
N ALA A 366 -0.72 -7.47 -11.30
CA ALA A 366 -0.12 -6.39 -12.09
C ALA A 366 1.33 -6.71 -12.45
N GLY A 367 1.62 -6.78 -13.76
CA GLY A 367 2.92 -7.14 -14.32
C GLY A 367 3.38 -8.59 -14.09
N ILE A 368 2.54 -9.46 -13.56
CA ILE A 368 2.85 -10.87 -13.32
C ILE A 368 2.33 -11.73 -14.47
N CYS A 369 1.13 -11.44 -14.96
CA CYS A 369 0.47 -12.27 -15.96
C CYS A 369 -0.35 -11.47 -16.96
N ALA A 370 0.00 -11.57 -18.23
CA ALA A 370 -0.70 -10.88 -19.32
C ALA A 370 -2.15 -11.39 -19.51
N PRO A 371 -3.04 -10.51 -20.03
CA PRO A 371 -2.77 -9.12 -20.45
C PRO A 371 -2.65 -8.17 -19.25
N ASP A 372 -1.52 -7.48 -19.19
CA ASP A 372 -1.18 -6.61 -18.06
C ASP A 372 -1.86 -5.25 -18.14
N VAL A 373 -2.48 -4.85 -17.04
CA VAL A 373 -3.01 -3.49 -16.86
C VAL A 373 -1.87 -2.50 -16.61
N GLN A 374 -0.91 -2.89 -15.77
CA GLN A 374 0.28 -2.11 -15.40
C GLN A 374 1.36 -3.03 -14.83
N GLN A 375 2.57 -2.49 -14.58
CA GLN A 375 3.73 -3.28 -14.18
C GLN A 375 3.82 -3.56 -12.68
N HIS A 376 3.22 -2.74 -11.83
CA HIS A 376 3.25 -2.82 -10.36
C HIS A 376 1.86 -2.56 -9.81
N SER A 377 1.50 -3.19 -8.70
CA SER A 377 0.22 -2.94 -8.02
C SER A 377 0.16 -1.53 -7.45
N ASP A 378 -0.99 -0.90 -7.48
CA ASP A 378 -1.26 0.30 -6.71
C ASP A 378 -1.36 -0.07 -5.22
N ALA A 379 -0.90 0.80 -4.32
CA ALA A 379 -0.75 0.48 -2.90
C ALA A 379 -2.06 0.59 -2.10
N TYR A 380 -3.12 -0.06 -2.57
CA TYR A 380 -4.42 -0.16 -1.90
C TYR A 380 -5.15 -1.44 -2.30
N PHE A 381 -6.17 -1.81 -1.55
CA PHE A 381 -6.99 -2.98 -1.80
C PHE A 381 -8.28 -2.62 -2.55
N HIS A 382 -8.68 -3.46 -3.50
CA HIS A 382 -9.97 -3.35 -4.19
C HIS A 382 -11.13 -3.35 -3.21
N GLY A 383 -12.23 -2.67 -3.53
CA GLY A 383 -13.42 -2.60 -2.69
C GLY A 383 -13.95 -3.97 -2.22
N HIS A 384 -13.77 -5.03 -3.03
CA HIS A 384 -14.08 -6.40 -2.64
C HIS A 384 -13.17 -6.90 -1.50
N ASN A 385 -11.86 -6.72 -1.63
CA ASN A 385 -10.93 -7.15 -0.58
C ASN A 385 -11.12 -6.34 0.71
N ILE A 386 -11.49 -5.06 0.61
CA ILE A 386 -11.87 -4.26 1.79
C ILE A 386 -13.03 -4.92 2.52
N LEU A 387 -14.03 -5.43 1.79
CA LEU A 387 -15.18 -6.13 2.35
C LEU A 387 -14.79 -7.49 2.96
N GLU A 388 -14.10 -8.31 2.19
CA GLU A 388 -13.75 -9.69 2.53
C GLU A 388 -12.77 -9.76 3.71
N MET A 389 -11.62 -9.09 3.58
CA MET A 389 -10.60 -9.01 4.63
C MET A 389 -11.13 -8.26 5.86
N GLY A 390 -11.85 -7.15 5.66
CA GLY A 390 -12.49 -6.40 6.75
C GLY A 390 -13.45 -7.25 7.56
N ASN A 391 -14.24 -8.11 6.90
CA ASN A 391 -15.12 -9.04 7.60
C ASN A 391 -14.34 -10.10 8.41
N TYR A 392 -13.27 -10.65 7.86
CA TYR A 392 -12.39 -11.57 8.61
C TYR A 392 -11.74 -10.90 9.82
N ILE A 393 -11.28 -9.65 9.68
CA ILE A 393 -10.62 -8.86 10.72
C ILE A 393 -11.61 -8.43 11.82
N VAL A 394 -12.85 -8.09 11.46
CA VAL A 394 -13.84 -7.54 12.43
C VAL A 394 -14.75 -8.61 13.00
N ASN A 395 -15.23 -9.53 12.18
CA ASN A 395 -16.26 -10.50 12.53
C ASN A 395 -15.74 -11.95 12.59
N GLY A 396 -14.64 -12.25 11.91
CA GLY A 396 -14.07 -13.58 11.79
C GLY A 396 -13.00 -13.91 12.82
N THR A 397 -12.28 -15.02 12.57
CA THR A 397 -11.20 -15.51 13.44
C THR A 397 -10.07 -14.49 13.59
N GLY A 398 -9.81 -13.67 12.56
CA GLY A 398 -8.82 -12.58 12.62
C GLY A 398 -9.02 -11.59 13.77
N ASN A 399 -10.24 -11.48 14.30
CA ASN A 399 -10.55 -10.59 15.42
C ASN A 399 -10.11 -11.14 16.80
N SER A 400 -9.69 -12.40 16.90
CA SER A 400 -9.55 -13.11 18.18
C SER A 400 -8.21 -12.87 18.89
N CYS A 401 -7.14 -12.49 18.19
CA CYS A 401 -5.79 -12.46 18.75
C CYS A 401 -5.11 -11.08 18.82
N PRO A 402 -5.45 -10.04 18.01
CA PRO A 402 -4.73 -8.78 18.05
C PRO A 402 -5.02 -8.00 19.34
N SER A 403 -4.06 -7.17 19.74
CA SER A 403 -4.35 -6.09 20.68
C SER A 403 -5.18 -5.01 19.98
N LYS A 404 -6.08 -4.37 20.74
CA LYS A 404 -7.02 -3.37 20.21
C LYS A 404 -6.93 -2.07 20.98
N THR A 405 -6.93 -0.97 20.23
CA THR A 405 -7.02 0.39 20.76
C THR A 405 -8.25 1.05 20.13
N ILE A 406 -9.08 1.68 20.94
CA ILE A 406 -10.26 2.39 20.43
C ILE A 406 -9.82 3.68 19.73
N LEU A 407 -10.20 3.82 18.47
CA LEU A 407 -10.02 5.05 17.71
C LEU A 407 -11.09 6.08 18.13
N PRO A 408 -10.71 7.37 18.25
CA PRO A 408 -11.68 8.43 18.55
C PRO A 408 -12.64 8.65 17.37
N GLY A 409 -13.85 9.14 17.67
CA GLY A 409 -14.86 9.47 16.66
C GLY A 409 -15.58 8.26 16.08
N THR A 410 -16.18 8.43 14.91
CA THR A 410 -16.99 7.41 14.22
C THR A 410 -16.51 7.22 12.78
N LYS A 411 -16.73 6.03 12.21
CA LYS A 411 -16.43 5.78 10.80
C LYS A 411 -17.21 6.73 9.86
N PRO A 412 -16.74 6.94 8.63
CA PRO A 412 -17.45 7.73 7.64
C PRO A 412 -18.91 7.28 7.47
N VAL A 413 -19.81 8.24 7.28
CA VAL A 413 -21.22 7.97 6.97
C VAL A 413 -21.48 8.40 5.54
N ILE A 414 -21.80 7.45 4.67
CA ILE A 414 -22.21 7.75 3.29
C ILE A 414 -23.64 8.31 3.32
N ASN A 415 -23.81 9.54 2.83
CA ASN A 415 -25.07 10.24 2.85
C ASN A 415 -25.88 9.97 1.59
N THR A 416 -25.21 10.01 0.43
CA THR A 416 -25.83 9.79 -0.89
C THR A 416 -24.87 9.08 -1.81
N THR A 417 -25.42 8.30 -2.74
CA THR A 417 -24.74 7.77 -3.92
C THR A 417 -25.56 8.08 -5.16
N SER A 418 -25.02 7.85 -6.35
CA SER A 418 -25.74 8.00 -7.60
C SER A 418 -27.02 7.15 -7.64
N GLY A 419 -27.02 6.00 -6.97
CA GLY A 419 -28.13 5.06 -7.00
C GLY A 419 -28.23 4.32 -8.34
N ASN A 420 -29.38 3.66 -8.55
CA ASN A 420 -29.61 2.85 -9.75
C ASN A 420 -30.09 3.71 -10.92
N HIS A 421 -29.38 3.64 -12.06
CA HIS A 421 -29.71 4.40 -13.26
C HIS A 421 -29.73 3.53 -14.52
N ILE A 422 -30.49 4.00 -15.54
CA ILE A 422 -30.45 3.43 -16.88
C ILE A 422 -29.75 4.42 -17.80
N ILE A 423 -28.71 3.96 -18.49
CA ILE A 423 -27.90 4.76 -19.41
C ILE A 423 -27.98 4.23 -20.85
N PRO A 424 -27.83 5.09 -21.87
CA PRO A 424 -27.72 4.65 -23.26
C PRO A 424 -26.40 3.91 -23.49
N LYS A 425 -26.34 2.96 -24.43
CA LYS A 425 -25.09 2.31 -24.85
C LYS A 425 -24.03 3.32 -25.31
N LEU A 426 -22.75 2.97 -25.14
CA LEU A 426 -21.59 3.76 -25.62
C LEU A 426 -21.62 5.22 -25.15
N THR A 427 -22.19 5.49 -24.00
CA THR A 427 -22.31 6.84 -23.44
C THR A 427 -21.45 6.95 -22.19
N PRO A 428 -20.50 7.88 -22.13
CA PRO A 428 -19.79 8.18 -20.89
C PRO A 428 -20.75 8.57 -19.77
N PHE A 429 -20.43 8.20 -18.55
CA PHE A 429 -21.24 8.48 -17.37
C PHE A 429 -20.38 8.87 -16.18
N GLU A 430 -21.04 9.36 -15.15
CA GLU A 430 -20.44 9.78 -13.90
C GLU A 430 -21.13 9.07 -12.74
N MET A 431 -20.36 8.62 -11.76
CA MET A 431 -20.85 8.14 -10.47
C MET A 431 -20.42 9.13 -9.39
N GLU A 432 -21.33 9.43 -8.46
CA GLU A 432 -21.11 10.39 -7.38
C GLU A 432 -21.48 9.77 -6.03
N ALA A 433 -20.69 10.05 -5.01
CA ALA A 433 -20.99 9.75 -3.62
C ALA A 433 -20.66 10.94 -2.73
N SER A 434 -21.45 11.13 -1.68
CA SER A 434 -21.11 12.07 -0.61
C SER A 434 -21.11 11.39 0.74
N ALA A 435 -20.19 11.79 1.60
CA ALA A 435 -20.06 11.24 2.95
C ALA A 435 -19.64 12.33 3.95
N THR A 436 -19.85 12.04 5.22
CA THR A 436 -19.42 12.89 6.34
C THR A 436 -18.51 12.10 7.28
N SER A 437 -17.47 12.75 7.81
CA SER A 437 -16.57 12.27 8.84
C SER A 437 -15.97 13.48 9.61
N GLU A 438 -15.35 13.21 10.75
CA GLU A 438 -14.53 14.17 11.49
C GLU A 438 -13.18 14.43 10.82
N TYR A 439 -12.76 13.56 9.89
CA TYR A 439 -11.49 13.62 9.17
C TYR A 439 -11.71 13.84 7.67
N PRO A 440 -10.71 14.34 6.93
CA PRO A 440 -10.74 14.37 5.47
C PRO A 440 -11.06 12.99 4.90
N LEU A 441 -11.72 12.96 3.76
CA LEU A 441 -12.18 11.72 3.13
C LEU A 441 -11.55 11.50 1.77
N LEU A 442 -11.31 10.23 1.45
CA LEU A 442 -10.93 9.73 0.14
C LEU A 442 -12.00 8.76 -0.36
N TYR A 443 -12.23 8.77 -1.68
CA TYR A 443 -13.25 7.98 -2.35
C TYR A 443 -12.63 7.23 -3.51
N TRP A 444 -13.05 5.97 -3.72
CA TRP A 444 -12.81 5.28 -4.98
C TRP A 444 -14.01 4.42 -5.34
N TRP A 445 -14.26 4.31 -6.65
CA TRP A 445 -15.31 3.52 -7.24
C TRP A 445 -14.70 2.34 -7.97
N ASP A 446 -15.11 1.13 -7.63
CA ASP A 446 -14.69 -0.10 -8.30
C ASP A 446 -15.89 -0.77 -8.96
N GLN A 447 -15.67 -1.34 -10.15
CA GLN A 447 -16.68 -2.20 -10.74
C GLN A 447 -16.81 -3.49 -9.93
N TYR A 448 -18.03 -4.00 -9.79
CA TYR A 448 -18.34 -5.13 -8.92
C TYR A 448 -19.06 -6.26 -9.69
N ASP A 449 -18.50 -6.64 -10.83
CA ASP A 449 -18.93 -7.74 -11.70
C ASP A 449 -17.76 -8.71 -11.85
N ASN A 450 -17.90 -9.96 -11.36
CA ASN A 450 -16.82 -10.94 -11.28
C ASN A 450 -16.92 -12.09 -12.29
N GLU A 451 -17.88 -12.05 -13.21
CA GLU A 451 -17.99 -13.09 -14.22
C GLU A 451 -16.76 -13.08 -15.14
N VAL A 452 -16.48 -14.21 -15.76
CA VAL A 452 -15.39 -14.33 -16.74
C VAL A 452 -15.63 -13.37 -17.90
N ALA A 453 -14.74 -12.43 -18.12
CA ALA A 453 -14.80 -11.52 -19.25
C ALA A 453 -14.62 -12.30 -20.57
N GLU A 454 -15.51 -12.06 -21.53
CA GLU A 454 -15.48 -12.75 -22.82
C GLU A 454 -14.21 -12.42 -23.61
N VAL A 455 -13.72 -11.19 -23.50
CA VAL A 455 -12.50 -10.72 -24.16
C VAL A 455 -11.74 -9.77 -23.23
N GLN A 456 -10.41 -9.86 -23.20
CA GLN A 456 -9.52 -8.96 -22.49
C GLN A 456 -8.34 -8.52 -23.36
N PRO A 457 -7.96 -7.24 -23.37
CA PRO A 457 -8.62 -6.12 -22.71
C PRO A 457 -10.10 -5.99 -23.05
N PRO A 458 -10.94 -5.37 -22.16
CA PRO A 458 -12.40 -5.35 -22.31
C PRO A 458 -12.85 -4.64 -23.59
N LEU A 459 -13.78 -5.24 -24.30
CA LEU A 459 -14.41 -4.66 -25.50
C LEU A 459 -15.83 -4.17 -25.23
N PRO A 460 -16.35 -3.20 -26.01
CA PRO A 460 -17.75 -2.75 -25.91
C PRO A 460 -18.79 -3.85 -26.07
N SER A 461 -18.44 -4.96 -26.72
CA SER A 461 -19.31 -6.12 -26.95
C SER A 461 -19.38 -7.10 -25.76
N ASN A 462 -18.52 -6.94 -24.74
CA ASN A 462 -18.52 -7.85 -23.59
C ASN A 462 -19.85 -7.75 -22.82
N LYS A 463 -20.53 -8.87 -22.68
CA LYS A 463 -21.78 -8.97 -21.90
C LYS A 463 -21.53 -9.26 -20.44
N LEU A 464 -20.40 -9.89 -20.13
CA LEU A 464 -20.02 -10.37 -18.81
C LEU A 464 -18.63 -9.84 -18.42
N GLY A 465 -18.38 -9.80 -17.13
CA GLY A 465 -17.10 -9.43 -16.53
C GLY A 465 -16.83 -7.92 -16.48
N PRO A 466 -15.70 -7.54 -15.89
CA PRO A 466 -15.38 -6.14 -15.68
C PRO A 466 -14.99 -5.41 -16.99
N LEU A 467 -15.44 -4.16 -17.10
CA LEU A 467 -15.14 -3.25 -18.19
C LEU A 467 -14.21 -2.09 -17.77
N PHE A 468 -14.13 -1.79 -16.49
CA PHE A 468 -13.44 -0.62 -15.95
C PHE A 468 -12.43 -1.04 -14.87
N ARG A 469 -11.18 -0.58 -15.02
CA ARG A 469 -10.12 -0.80 -14.03
C ARG A 469 -10.35 0.01 -12.75
N SER A 470 -9.75 -0.41 -11.66
CA SER A 470 -9.66 0.37 -10.42
C SER A 470 -8.65 1.52 -10.54
N TYR A 471 -8.82 2.57 -9.73
CA TYR A 471 -7.92 3.71 -9.57
C TYR A 471 -7.82 4.11 -8.11
N ASP A 472 -6.66 4.66 -7.75
CA ASP A 472 -6.38 5.20 -6.42
C ASP A 472 -7.47 6.13 -5.91
N ALA A 473 -7.67 6.11 -4.60
CA ALA A 473 -8.60 6.95 -3.88
C ALA A 473 -8.28 8.45 -4.04
N VAL A 474 -9.30 9.26 -4.25
CA VAL A 474 -9.20 10.71 -4.42
C VAL A 474 -10.15 11.46 -3.48
N PRO A 475 -9.91 12.75 -3.18
CA PRO A 475 -10.80 13.54 -2.30
C PRO A 475 -12.19 13.79 -2.88
N SER A 476 -12.38 13.60 -4.16
CA SER A 476 -13.69 13.77 -4.83
C SER A 476 -14.48 12.48 -4.80
N GLY A 477 -15.75 12.53 -4.38
CA GLY A 477 -16.67 11.41 -4.51
C GLY A 477 -17.12 11.11 -5.94
N ILE A 478 -16.66 11.91 -6.91
CA ILE A 478 -17.03 11.83 -8.31
C ILE A 478 -15.99 11.04 -9.11
N ARG A 479 -16.44 10.05 -9.88
CA ARG A 479 -15.63 9.37 -10.90
C ARG A 479 -16.37 9.33 -12.22
N THR A 480 -15.70 9.74 -13.30
CA THR A 480 -16.19 9.56 -14.67
C THR A 480 -15.71 8.24 -15.26
N PHE A 481 -16.51 7.63 -16.12
CA PHE A 481 -16.26 6.38 -16.81
C PHE A 481 -16.44 6.56 -18.33
N PRO A 482 -15.35 6.42 -19.14
CA PRO A 482 -13.94 6.32 -18.74
C PRO A 482 -13.45 7.58 -18.00
N LYS A 483 -12.24 7.51 -17.45
CA LYS A 483 -11.61 8.63 -16.77
C LYS A 483 -11.64 9.90 -17.62
N ILE A 484 -11.91 11.06 -17.01
CA ILE A 484 -12.25 12.32 -17.70
C ILE A 484 -11.24 12.75 -18.78
N GLU A 485 -9.95 12.50 -18.56
CA GLU A 485 -8.90 12.85 -19.55
C GLU A 485 -9.07 12.11 -20.87
N TYR A 486 -9.60 10.88 -20.88
CA TYR A 486 -9.86 10.12 -22.11
C TYR A 486 -11.08 10.67 -22.85
N ILE A 487 -12.11 11.09 -22.10
CA ILE A 487 -13.32 11.70 -22.67
C ILE A 487 -12.98 13.05 -23.34
N VAL A 488 -12.28 13.94 -22.63
CA VAL A 488 -11.94 15.29 -23.11
C VAL A 488 -10.99 15.24 -24.30
N ASN A 489 -10.03 14.32 -24.30
CA ASN A 489 -9.06 14.16 -25.38
C ASN A 489 -9.57 13.30 -26.54
N ASN A 490 -10.80 12.77 -26.44
CA ASN A 490 -11.37 11.81 -27.38
C ASN A 490 -10.39 10.65 -27.68
N SER A 491 -9.78 10.13 -26.65
CA SER A 491 -8.82 9.03 -26.70
C SER A 491 -9.41 7.76 -26.08
N LEU A 492 -8.86 6.61 -26.49
CA LEU A 492 -9.28 5.31 -25.93
C LEU A 492 -8.44 4.96 -24.70
N ASN A 493 -9.09 4.40 -23.72
CA ASN A 493 -8.41 3.68 -22.62
C ASN A 493 -8.58 2.18 -22.86
N THR A 494 -7.47 1.47 -22.92
CA THR A 494 -7.47 0.02 -23.14
C THR A 494 -8.21 -0.74 -22.03
N TRP A 495 -8.22 -0.21 -20.82
CA TRP A 495 -8.75 -0.85 -19.63
C TRP A 495 -10.04 -0.22 -19.08
N GLU A 496 -10.69 0.62 -19.89
CA GLU A 496 -12.01 1.19 -19.60
C GLU A 496 -12.84 1.21 -20.89
N SER A 497 -13.88 0.38 -20.95
CA SER A 497 -14.69 0.19 -22.15
C SER A 497 -16.18 0.47 -21.89
N LEU A 498 -16.76 1.38 -22.68
CA LEU A 498 -18.19 1.64 -22.64
C LEU A 498 -18.97 0.50 -23.31
N SER A 499 -19.99 -0.02 -22.64
CA SER A 499 -20.79 -1.12 -23.18
C SER A 499 -21.63 -0.70 -24.39
N ALA A 500 -21.58 -1.49 -25.47
CA ALA A 500 -22.45 -1.40 -26.64
C ALA A 500 -23.66 -2.35 -26.54
N VAL A 501 -23.71 -3.19 -25.53
CA VAL A 501 -24.72 -4.23 -25.35
C VAL A 501 -25.57 -3.99 -24.10
N ALA A 502 -26.78 -4.55 -24.06
CA ALA A 502 -27.61 -4.51 -22.87
C ALA A 502 -26.99 -5.37 -21.77
N ARG A 503 -26.69 -4.77 -20.62
CA ARG A 503 -26.20 -5.43 -19.41
C ARG A 503 -26.41 -4.57 -18.18
N ASP A 504 -26.40 -5.19 -17.01
CA ASP A 504 -26.19 -4.49 -15.75
C ASP A 504 -24.66 -4.33 -15.50
N ILE A 505 -24.27 -3.26 -14.82
CA ILE A 505 -22.92 -2.98 -14.37
C ILE A 505 -23.03 -2.55 -12.91
N ASN A 506 -22.46 -3.35 -12.03
CA ASN A 506 -22.47 -3.09 -10.59
C ASN A 506 -21.23 -2.33 -10.18
N PHE A 507 -21.35 -1.44 -9.20
CA PHE A 507 -20.27 -0.66 -8.63
C PHE A 507 -20.30 -0.70 -7.11
N VAL A 508 -19.13 -0.62 -6.51
CA VAL A 508 -18.95 -0.32 -5.09
C VAL A 508 -18.18 0.99 -4.95
N VAL A 509 -18.69 1.91 -4.14
CA VAL A 509 -17.90 3.03 -3.64
C VAL A 509 -17.36 2.69 -2.27
N THR A 510 -16.06 2.87 -2.09
CA THR A 510 -15.43 2.85 -0.78
C THR A 510 -15.05 4.27 -0.39
N VAL A 511 -15.41 4.65 0.83
CA VAL A 511 -15.10 5.95 1.43
C VAL A 511 -14.26 5.72 2.66
N ARG A 512 -13.06 6.29 2.69
CA ARG A 512 -12.05 6.09 3.74
C ARG A 512 -11.61 7.43 4.34
N GLU A 513 -11.32 7.43 5.63
CA GLU A 513 -10.63 8.56 6.27
C GLU A 513 -9.20 8.68 5.77
N ASP A 514 -8.75 9.90 5.52
CA ASP A 514 -7.40 10.20 5.05
C ASP A 514 -6.47 10.49 6.24
N ILE A 515 -6.19 9.44 7.02
CA ILE A 515 -5.32 9.47 8.19
C ILE A 515 -4.35 8.29 8.22
N THR A 516 -3.16 8.48 8.78
CA THR A 516 -2.05 7.51 8.73
C THR A 516 -2.05 6.46 9.84
N ASP A 517 -2.81 6.63 10.89
CA ASP A 517 -2.75 5.76 12.09
C ASP A 517 -4.11 5.13 12.41
N GLY A 518 -4.70 4.51 11.40
CA GLY A 518 -5.91 3.74 11.56
C GLY A 518 -7.14 4.36 10.89
N ALA A 519 -7.12 4.45 9.57
CA ALA A 519 -8.25 4.92 8.81
C ALA A 519 -9.43 3.95 8.87
N ARG A 520 -10.62 4.48 9.03
CA ARG A 520 -11.88 3.73 8.95
C ARG A 520 -12.53 3.97 7.60
N HIS A 521 -13.37 3.05 7.19
CA HIS A 521 -14.06 3.12 5.91
C HIS A 521 -15.54 2.76 6.00
N SER A 522 -16.29 3.12 4.95
CA SER A 522 -17.66 2.68 4.70
C SER A 522 -17.83 2.43 3.20
N GLN A 523 -18.78 1.55 2.85
CA GLN A 523 -19.05 1.18 1.47
C GLN A 523 -20.53 1.29 1.14
N ALA A 524 -20.85 1.54 -0.15
CA ALA A 524 -22.19 1.47 -0.69
C ALA A 524 -22.13 0.91 -2.12
N PHE A 525 -23.26 0.33 -2.59
CA PHE A 525 -23.37 -0.32 -3.88
C PHE A 525 -24.40 0.37 -4.75
N ASP A 526 -24.05 0.59 -6.01
CA ASP A 526 -24.91 1.15 -7.04
C ASP A 526 -24.91 0.25 -8.28
N LYS A 527 -25.95 0.38 -9.10
CA LYS A 527 -26.11 -0.39 -10.33
C LYS A 527 -26.50 0.51 -11.50
N LEU A 528 -25.81 0.33 -12.62
CA LEU A 528 -26.23 0.89 -13.91
C LEU A 528 -26.79 -0.20 -14.81
N THR A 529 -27.86 0.13 -15.55
CA THR A 529 -28.39 -0.74 -16.60
C THR A 529 -28.16 -0.06 -17.95
N VAL A 530 -27.50 -0.75 -18.88
CA VAL A 530 -27.27 -0.24 -20.24
C VAL A 530 -28.43 -0.62 -21.13
N ASP A 531 -29.13 0.39 -21.68
CA ASP A 531 -30.18 0.21 -22.71
C ASP A 531 -29.56 0.23 -24.10
N ALA A 532 -29.37 -0.95 -24.70
CA ALA A 532 -28.77 -1.10 -26.02
C ALA A 532 -29.67 -0.56 -27.18
N ASN A 533 -30.91 -0.25 -26.91
CA ASN A 533 -31.81 0.34 -27.90
C ASN A 533 -31.69 1.87 -28.01
N LYS A 534 -30.97 2.50 -27.05
CA LYS A 534 -30.72 3.93 -26.99
C LYS A 534 -29.24 4.25 -27.06
N GLY A 535 -28.91 5.41 -27.67
CA GLY A 535 -27.54 5.88 -27.75
C GLY A 535 -26.79 5.45 -29.02
N PRO A 536 -25.49 5.83 -29.14
CA PRO A 536 -24.77 6.63 -28.14
C PRO A 536 -25.36 8.04 -27.98
N PHE A 537 -25.15 8.65 -26.82
CA PHE A 537 -25.43 10.08 -26.65
C PHE A 537 -24.42 10.88 -27.47
N LEU A 538 -24.94 11.69 -28.42
CA LEU A 538 -24.10 12.50 -29.31
C LEU A 538 -24.39 13.98 -29.12
N VAL A 539 -23.37 14.79 -28.96
CA VAL A 539 -23.43 16.24 -28.96
C VAL A 539 -23.31 16.71 -30.41
N ASN A 540 -24.45 17.07 -31.03
CA ASN A 540 -24.46 17.46 -32.45
C ASN A 540 -24.12 18.94 -32.66
N ASN A 541 -24.33 19.81 -31.66
CA ASN A 541 -24.05 21.22 -31.73
C ASN A 541 -23.81 21.82 -30.31
N PRO A 542 -22.70 22.48 -30.03
CA PRO A 542 -21.55 22.67 -30.93
C PRO A 542 -20.70 21.39 -31.02
N ASN A 543 -20.39 20.94 -32.23
CA ASN A 543 -19.56 19.77 -32.50
C ASN A 543 -18.17 20.16 -33.04
N ASP A 544 -17.88 21.46 -33.14
CA ASP A 544 -16.62 22.00 -33.66
C ASP A 544 -15.70 22.51 -32.56
N LYS A 545 -14.40 22.30 -32.81
CA LYS A 545 -13.31 22.76 -31.94
C LYS A 545 -13.18 24.30 -31.82
N ASN A 546 -14.05 25.05 -32.48
CA ASN A 546 -14.04 26.51 -32.52
C ASN A 546 -15.35 27.11 -32.01
N VAL A 547 -15.74 26.75 -30.77
CA VAL A 547 -16.79 27.50 -30.06
C VAL A 547 -16.11 28.71 -29.40
N THR A 548 -16.28 29.87 -29.96
CA THR A 548 -15.86 31.16 -29.38
C THR A 548 -16.92 31.65 -28.38
#